data_aeda42ac23dc3c2488a1295bb557451c
#
_entry.id   aeda42ac23dc3c2488a1295bb557451c
#
_cell.length_a   1.000
_cell.length_b   1.000
_cell.length_c   1.000
_cell.angle_alpha   90.00
_cell.angle_beta   90.00
_cell.angle_gamma   90.00
#
_symmetry.space_group_name_H-M   'P 1'
#
loop_
_entity.id
_entity.type
_entity.pdbx_description
1 polymer ?
#
loop_
_entity_poly.entity_id
_entity_poly.type
_entity_poly.pdbx_seq_one_letter_code
_entity_poly.pdbx_strand_id
1 'polypeptide(L)'
;MKYEKLAKEILKHVGGRENINSVVHCITRLRFQLKDEGKANTEVLKGMEDIVTVMKSGGQYQVVIGNHVSDVYKAVIAVGGFQETEEESASEKKKSSLIDILSSIFTPILGVLAATGMIKGFNALFVALGWLSNESGTYQILNAVGDSLFYFFPIFLGYTASKKFGGSPFIGMAIGGALVYPALSGLKASEPLYTLFAGTMFESPIHITFLGIPVILMNYASSVIPIILAAYFGARVEQSLKKVIPDVVKTFVLPFLTLLIVVPVTFLVIGPIATWAGQFLGQATLWVYHLSPLVAGALLGAFWQVLVIFGLHWGVVPIGYNNLAVHGIDPILALIFAASFAQIGAVLGVWVKTKDKKLKTLSIPAFISGIFGVTEPAIYGITLPLKKPFIMSCIAGGVGGAILGVFGTQSYMTGGLGIFTLPTFISPKDGITAGFWGAIVSMVVSLLVGFILTYLFGFTKKQTSTETDETSNKIAASNDDEVIFSPFHGVVKSLQNIDDAAFASGALGEGVAIEPSEGKLFSPVSGTISALFPTNHAVGITADSGAEILIHIGMDTVKLNGEFFYSHIEQGARVEKGQLLIEFHIAEIQKAGYIVTTPVVVTNYDKYSIKKTEVEKIQAGDSLLELGVK
;
A
#
# COMPACT_ATOMS: atom_id res chain seq x y z
N MET A 1 21.23 0.23 6.37
CA MET A 1 20.14 -0.27 5.48
C MET A 1 19.49 0.91 4.75
N LYS A 2 19.01 0.74 3.52
CA LYS A 2 18.44 1.85 2.70
C LYS A 2 17.33 2.65 3.41
N TYR A 3 16.50 2.00 4.23
CA TYR A 3 15.37 2.63 4.94
C TYR A 3 15.52 2.66 6.47
N GLU A 4 16.73 2.57 6.98
CA GLU A 4 16.98 2.53 8.43
C GLU A 4 16.51 3.81 9.14
N LYS A 5 16.76 4.97 8.53
CA LYS A 5 16.33 6.27 9.05
C LYS A 5 14.80 6.35 9.13
N LEU A 6 14.10 5.97 8.05
CA LEU A 6 12.64 5.96 8.02
C LEU A 6 12.07 5.00 9.06
N ALA A 7 12.67 3.82 9.24
CA ALA A 7 12.25 2.84 10.23
C ALA A 7 12.37 3.39 11.67
N LYS A 8 13.47 4.08 12.00
CA LYS A 8 13.67 4.73 13.30
C LYS A 8 12.60 5.80 13.57
N GLU A 9 12.31 6.63 12.58
CA GLU A 9 11.30 7.68 12.69
C GLU A 9 9.88 7.08 12.84
N ILE A 10 9.55 6.06 12.05
CA ILE A 10 8.26 5.38 12.20
C ILE A 10 8.13 4.81 13.61
N LEU A 11 9.14 4.06 14.10
CA LEU A 11 9.11 3.47 15.44
C LEU A 11 8.95 4.51 16.54
N LYS A 12 9.66 5.64 16.44
CA LYS A 12 9.56 6.75 17.37
C LYS A 12 8.15 7.33 17.41
N HIS A 13 7.57 7.58 16.24
CA HIS A 13 6.28 8.27 16.13
C HIS A 13 5.04 7.37 16.23
N VAL A 14 5.19 6.07 16.27
CA VAL A 14 4.10 5.17 16.72
C VAL A 14 4.09 4.99 18.25
N GLY A 15 4.89 5.77 18.98
CA GLY A 15 4.96 5.75 20.44
C GLY A 15 6.11 4.91 21.01
N GLY A 16 7.14 4.63 20.22
CA GLY A 16 8.32 3.87 20.62
C GLY A 16 8.11 2.35 20.61
N ARG A 17 9.21 1.60 20.75
CA ARG A 17 9.22 0.13 20.75
C ARG A 17 8.27 -0.45 21.79
N GLU A 18 8.20 0.17 22.96
CA GLU A 18 7.40 -0.26 24.11
C GLU A 18 5.88 -0.19 23.87
N ASN A 19 5.45 0.69 22.95
CA ASN A 19 4.05 0.87 22.57
C ASN A 19 3.58 -0.13 21.53
N ILE A 20 4.49 -0.91 20.94
CA ILE A 20 4.18 -1.83 19.84
C ILE A 20 4.04 -3.26 20.38
N ASN A 21 2.84 -3.83 20.22
CA ASN A 21 2.60 -5.25 20.47
C ASN A 21 3.10 -6.11 19.31
N SER A 22 2.74 -5.70 18.06
CA SER A 22 3.17 -6.39 16.86
C SER A 22 3.21 -5.42 15.68
N VAL A 23 4.05 -5.72 14.69
CA VAL A 23 4.08 -5.05 13.40
C VAL A 23 4.12 -6.09 12.30
N VAL A 24 3.23 -5.93 11.32
CA VAL A 24 3.20 -6.73 10.09
C VAL A 24 3.05 -5.79 8.90
N HIS A 25 3.20 -6.29 7.68
CA HIS A 25 2.95 -5.47 6.49
C HIS A 25 2.02 -6.17 5.50
N CYS A 26 1.34 -5.39 4.67
CA CYS A 26 0.72 -5.86 3.44
C CYS A 26 1.48 -5.27 2.23
N ILE A 27 0.87 -5.26 1.05
CA ILE A 27 1.54 -4.81 -0.19
C ILE A 27 2.01 -3.36 -0.11
N THR A 28 1.32 -2.49 0.63
CA THR A 28 1.56 -1.04 0.64
C THR A 28 1.65 -0.43 2.03
N ARG A 29 1.41 -1.19 3.13
CA ARG A 29 1.26 -0.64 4.49
C ARG A 29 2.00 -1.46 5.52
N LEU A 30 2.58 -0.75 6.50
CA LEU A 30 2.90 -1.30 7.81
C LEU A 30 1.64 -1.28 8.67
N ARG A 31 1.38 -2.36 9.38
CA ARG A 31 0.23 -2.49 10.28
C ARG A 31 0.75 -2.74 11.69
N PHE A 32 0.60 -1.76 12.54
CA PHE A 32 0.99 -1.82 13.94
C PHE A 32 -0.22 -2.16 14.82
N GLN A 33 -0.02 -3.05 15.75
CA GLN A 33 -0.91 -3.20 16.90
C GLN A 33 -0.29 -2.45 18.06
N LEU A 34 -0.80 -1.28 18.36
CA LEU A 34 -0.30 -0.43 19.44
C LEU A 34 -1.00 -0.77 20.76
N LYS A 35 -0.28 -0.63 21.89
CA LYS A 35 -0.86 -0.72 23.23
C LYS A 35 -1.75 0.48 23.51
N ASP A 36 -1.29 1.66 23.11
CA ASP A 36 -1.97 2.92 23.27
C ASP A 36 -1.82 3.75 21.98
N GLU A 37 -2.91 3.91 21.23
CA GLU A 37 -2.92 4.69 19.99
C GLU A 37 -2.76 6.19 20.24
N GLY A 38 -3.04 6.67 21.46
CA GLY A 38 -2.86 8.07 21.84
C GLY A 38 -1.40 8.51 21.90
N LYS A 39 -0.45 7.56 22.05
CA LYS A 39 0.98 7.83 22.03
C LYS A 39 1.54 7.97 20.62
N ALA A 40 0.76 7.64 19.59
CA ALA A 40 1.21 7.74 18.20
C ALA A 40 0.99 9.16 17.67
N ASN A 41 2.06 9.77 17.16
CA ASN A 41 2.01 11.10 16.54
C ASN A 41 1.62 10.98 15.05
N THR A 42 0.32 10.88 14.82
CA THR A 42 -0.27 10.64 13.48
C THR A 42 0.06 11.76 12.49
N GLU A 43 0.06 13.01 12.92
CA GLU A 43 0.28 14.15 12.03
C GLU A 43 1.75 14.21 11.56
N VAL A 44 2.69 13.91 12.44
CA VAL A 44 4.11 13.82 12.06
C VAL A 44 4.33 12.70 11.05
N LEU A 45 3.76 11.52 11.29
CA LEU A 45 3.86 10.39 10.35
C LEU A 45 3.26 10.73 8.98
N LYS A 46 2.13 11.42 8.92
CA LYS A 46 1.54 11.88 7.65
C LYS A 46 2.38 12.93 6.93
N GLY A 47 3.19 13.68 7.67
CA GLY A 47 4.08 14.71 7.13
C GLY A 47 5.37 14.16 6.52
N MET A 48 5.74 12.90 6.75
CA MET A 48 6.98 12.31 6.25
C MET A 48 6.92 12.05 4.73
N GLU A 49 8.02 12.31 4.02
CA GLU A 49 8.11 12.21 2.56
C GLU A 49 7.83 10.79 2.04
N ASP A 50 8.32 9.78 2.77
CA ASP A 50 8.18 8.35 2.41
C ASP A 50 6.88 7.71 2.95
N ILE A 51 6.01 8.46 3.61
CA ILE A 51 4.72 7.99 4.13
C ILE A 51 3.59 8.63 3.35
N VAL A 52 2.82 7.81 2.66
CA VAL A 52 1.69 8.27 1.86
C VAL A 52 0.56 8.81 2.74
N THR A 53 0.22 8.09 3.80
CA THR A 53 -0.76 8.50 4.83
C THR A 53 -0.75 7.54 6.02
N VAL A 54 -1.48 7.91 7.06
CA VAL A 54 -1.70 7.06 8.24
C VAL A 54 -3.20 6.92 8.47
N MET A 55 -3.65 5.71 8.77
CA MET A 55 -5.06 5.42 9.01
C MET A 55 -5.25 4.42 10.15
N LYS A 56 -6.43 4.50 10.78
CA LYS A 56 -6.85 3.56 11.82
C LYS A 56 -7.99 2.73 11.26
N SER A 57 -7.82 1.42 11.20
CA SER A 57 -8.85 0.52 10.67
C SER A 57 -8.69 -0.88 11.29
N GLY A 58 -9.82 -1.49 11.66
CA GLY A 58 -9.83 -2.85 12.21
C GLY A 58 -9.07 -3.02 13.52
N GLY A 59 -8.91 -1.96 14.33
CA GLY A 59 -8.11 -2.00 15.58
C GLY A 59 -6.60 -2.04 15.33
N GLN A 60 -6.16 -1.64 14.14
CA GLN A 60 -4.76 -1.53 13.75
C GLN A 60 -4.42 -0.10 13.35
N TYR A 61 -3.24 0.34 13.76
CA TYR A 61 -2.64 1.59 13.32
C TYR A 61 -1.82 1.31 12.06
N GLN A 62 -2.25 1.85 10.92
CA GLN A 62 -1.71 1.52 9.60
C GLN A 62 -0.96 2.71 9.03
N VAL A 63 0.32 2.49 8.72
CA VAL A 63 1.19 3.47 8.04
C VAL A 63 1.36 3.05 6.59
N VAL A 64 0.81 3.83 5.66
CA VAL A 64 0.84 3.55 4.23
C VAL A 64 2.16 4.04 3.64
N ILE A 65 2.97 3.11 3.16
CA ILE A 65 4.32 3.36 2.62
C ILE A 65 4.32 3.33 1.08
N GLY A 66 3.52 2.46 0.48
CA GLY A 66 3.55 2.18 -0.95
C GLY A 66 4.33 0.91 -1.30
N ASN A 67 4.77 0.80 -2.56
CA ASN A 67 5.32 -0.45 -3.13
C ASN A 67 6.62 -0.94 -2.48
N HIS A 68 7.34 -0.09 -1.76
CA HIS A 68 8.59 -0.44 -1.06
C HIS A 68 8.39 -0.80 0.42
N VAL A 69 7.15 -1.05 0.83
CA VAL A 69 6.81 -1.39 2.23
C VAL A 69 7.56 -2.60 2.78
N SER A 70 7.84 -3.62 1.96
CA SER A 70 8.59 -4.81 2.40
C SER A 70 10.01 -4.48 2.85
N ASP A 71 10.68 -3.55 2.17
CA ASP A 71 12.04 -3.13 2.54
C ASP A 71 12.03 -2.25 3.80
N VAL A 72 11.03 -1.38 3.92
CA VAL A 72 10.80 -0.57 5.13
C VAL A 72 10.45 -1.46 6.31
N TYR A 73 9.63 -2.50 6.12
CA TYR A 73 9.30 -3.47 7.16
C TYR A 73 10.54 -4.19 7.68
N LYS A 74 11.41 -4.69 6.80
CA LYS A 74 12.69 -5.32 7.21
C LYS A 74 13.54 -4.36 8.04
N ALA A 75 13.60 -3.09 7.65
CA ALA A 75 14.30 -2.07 8.41
C ALA A 75 13.64 -1.82 9.78
N VAL A 76 12.30 -1.77 9.86
CA VAL A 76 11.55 -1.61 11.12
C VAL A 76 11.78 -2.79 12.06
N ILE A 77 11.77 -4.03 11.54
CA ILE A 77 12.07 -5.24 12.33
C ILE A 77 13.50 -5.19 12.89
N ALA A 78 14.47 -4.87 12.04
CA ALA A 78 15.88 -4.82 12.44
C ALA A 78 16.17 -3.71 13.45
N VAL A 79 15.66 -2.50 13.23
CA VAL A 79 15.86 -1.34 14.12
C VAL A 79 15.09 -1.49 15.42
N GLY A 80 13.86 -2.01 15.37
CA GLY A 80 13.01 -2.20 16.56
C GLY A 80 13.41 -3.40 17.41
N GLY A 81 14.39 -4.20 16.98
CA GLY A 81 14.78 -5.42 17.69
C GLY A 81 13.61 -6.40 17.82
N PHE A 82 12.66 -6.33 16.88
CA PHE A 82 11.61 -7.34 16.82
C PHE A 82 12.26 -8.61 16.29
N GLN A 83 12.09 -9.72 16.98
CA GLN A 83 12.30 -10.99 16.31
C GLN A 83 11.30 -11.03 15.15
N GLU A 84 11.71 -11.53 13.98
CA GLU A 84 10.74 -11.95 12.98
C GLU A 84 9.84 -12.96 13.67
N THR A 85 8.83 -12.46 14.34
CA THR A 85 7.82 -13.29 14.97
C THR A 85 7.01 -13.83 13.81
N GLU A 86 7.34 -15.04 13.43
CA GLU A 86 6.33 -15.93 12.88
C GLU A 86 5.16 -15.80 13.84
N GLU A 87 4.05 -15.26 13.36
CA GLU A 87 2.87 -14.89 14.13
C GLU A 87 2.55 -15.91 15.25
N GLU A 88 2.84 -15.57 16.50
CA GLU A 88 2.07 -16.07 17.63
C GLU A 88 1.43 -14.87 18.33
N SER A 89 0.25 -14.50 17.86
CA SER A 89 -0.64 -13.58 18.54
C SER A 89 -1.29 -14.29 19.73
N ALA A 90 -0.64 -14.23 20.87
CA ALA A 90 -1.30 -14.41 22.15
C ALA A 90 -1.67 -13.03 22.69
N SER A 91 -2.75 -12.45 22.23
CA SER A 91 -3.54 -11.49 23.01
C SER A 91 -4.93 -11.35 22.42
N GLU A 92 -5.91 -11.60 23.29
CA GLU A 92 -7.34 -11.33 23.17
C GLU A 92 -8.04 -11.72 21.87
N LYS A 93 -8.88 -12.76 21.98
CA LYS A 93 -9.84 -13.27 21.00
C LYS A 93 -10.83 -12.21 20.53
N LYS A 94 -10.38 -11.20 19.79
CA LYS A 94 -11.26 -10.55 18.83
C LYS A 94 -11.43 -11.53 17.67
N LYS A 95 -12.64 -12.01 17.43
CA LYS A 95 -12.99 -12.86 16.27
C LYS A 95 -12.47 -12.15 15.01
N SER A 96 -11.38 -12.69 14.42
CA SER A 96 -10.91 -12.19 13.13
C SER A 96 -12.04 -12.34 12.13
N SER A 97 -12.36 -11.27 11.41
CA SER A 97 -13.36 -11.29 10.35
C SER A 97 -12.96 -12.34 9.29
N LEU A 98 -13.93 -12.98 8.65
CA LEU A 98 -13.67 -13.86 7.50
C LEU A 98 -12.81 -13.17 6.44
N ILE A 99 -13.01 -11.86 6.25
CA ILE A 99 -12.25 -11.03 5.32
C ILE A 99 -10.79 -10.90 5.74
N ASP A 100 -10.49 -10.73 7.03
CA ASP A 100 -9.12 -10.68 7.55
C ASP A 100 -8.40 -12.02 7.35
N ILE A 101 -9.12 -13.12 7.50
CA ILE A 101 -8.59 -14.47 7.25
C ILE A 101 -8.23 -14.61 5.77
N LEU A 102 -9.15 -14.32 4.85
CA LEU A 102 -8.91 -14.42 3.41
C LEU A 102 -7.78 -13.49 2.96
N SER A 103 -7.79 -12.22 3.40
CA SER A 103 -6.71 -11.28 3.11
C SER A 103 -5.35 -11.83 3.54
N SER A 104 -5.24 -12.37 4.75
CA SER A 104 -3.97 -12.93 5.27
C SER A 104 -3.47 -14.14 4.47
N ILE A 105 -4.40 -14.95 3.93
CA ILE A 105 -4.08 -16.13 3.12
C ILE A 105 -3.58 -15.75 1.73
N PHE A 106 -4.20 -14.74 1.08
CA PHE A 106 -3.88 -14.36 -0.30
C PHE A 106 -2.72 -13.36 -0.41
N THR A 107 -2.56 -12.43 0.55
CA THR A 107 -1.54 -11.38 0.48
C THR A 107 -0.13 -11.89 0.18
N PRO A 108 0.38 -12.98 0.82
CA PRO A 108 1.75 -13.43 0.57
C PRO A 108 2.03 -13.89 -0.86
N ILE A 109 1.02 -14.36 -1.58
CA ILE A 109 1.18 -14.93 -2.93
C ILE A 109 0.87 -13.92 -4.05
N LEU A 110 0.37 -12.72 -3.74
CA LEU A 110 -0.11 -11.76 -4.74
C LEU A 110 0.95 -11.34 -5.77
N GLY A 111 2.19 -11.15 -5.35
CA GLY A 111 3.27 -10.79 -6.27
C GLY A 111 3.52 -11.86 -7.33
N VAL A 112 3.57 -13.13 -6.91
CA VAL A 112 3.76 -14.26 -7.82
C VAL A 112 2.51 -14.49 -8.65
N LEU A 113 1.32 -14.35 -8.07
CA LEU A 113 0.04 -14.46 -8.76
C LEU A 113 -0.07 -13.43 -9.90
N ALA A 114 0.31 -12.18 -9.66
CA ALA A 114 0.35 -11.16 -10.69
C ALA A 114 1.36 -11.51 -11.80
N ALA A 115 2.59 -11.93 -11.43
CA ALA A 115 3.65 -12.25 -12.39
C ALA A 115 3.27 -13.44 -13.30
N THR A 116 2.79 -14.55 -12.72
CA THR A 116 2.35 -15.73 -13.47
C THR A 116 1.12 -15.43 -14.33
N GLY A 117 0.18 -14.65 -13.81
CA GLY A 117 -0.98 -14.16 -14.55
C GLY A 117 -0.60 -13.30 -15.75
N MET A 118 0.40 -12.40 -15.60
CA MET A 118 0.93 -11.61 -16.72
C MET A 118 1.53 -12.48 -17.81
N ILE A 119 2.37 -13.47 -17.45
CA ILE A 119 2.97 -14.41 -18.41
C ILE A 119 1.87 -15.17 -19.16
N LYS A 120 0.88 -15.70 -18.45
CA LYS A 120 -0.27 -16.40 -19.04
C LYS A 120 -1.05 -15.50 -20.00
N GLY A 121 -1.31 -14.26 -19.59
CA GLY A 121 -2.01 -13.27 -20.39
C GLY A 121 -1.25 -12.89 -21.67
N PHE A 122 0.05 -12.62 -21.59
CA PHE A 122 0.87 -12.36 -22.79
C PHE A 122 0.95 -13.55 -23.72
N ASN A 123 1.07 -14.77 -23.18
CA ASN A 123 1.08 -15.98 -23.97
C ASN A 123 -0.22 -16.12 -24.77
N ALA A 124 -1.37 -15.88 -24.16
CA ALA A 124 -2.68 -15.87 -24.83
C ALA A 124 -2.79 -14.76 -25.89
N LEU A 125 -2.27 -13.57 -25.59
CA LEU A 125 -2.25 -12.44 -26.52
C LEU A 125 -1.40 -12.74 -27.75
N PHE A 126 -0.21 -13.31 -27.59
CA PHE A 126 0.68 -13.66 -28.71
C PHE A 126 0.05 -14.71 -29.62
N VAL A 127 -0.70 -15.66 -29.05
CA VAL A 127 -1.48 -16.63 -29.85
C VAL A 127 -2.59 -15.90 -30.61
N ALA A 128 -3.36 -15.01 -29.95
CA ALA A 128 -4.44 -14.28 -30.59
C ALA A 128 -3.98 -13.35 -31.73
N LEU A 129 -2.74 -12.83 -31.62
CA LEU A 129 -2.09 -12.03 -32.68
C LEU A 129 -1.42 -12.88 -33.78
N GLY A 130 -1.44 -14.21 -33.65
CA GLY A 130 -0.79 -15.10 -34.61
C GLY A 130 0.75 -15.11 -34.52
N TRP A 131 1.33 -14.52 -33.48
CA TRP A 131 2.80 -14.50 -33.27
C TRP A 131 3.33 -15.79 -32.68
N LEU A 132 2.46 -16.57 -32.02
CA LEU A 132 2.80 -17.81 -31.38
C LEU A 132 1.72 -18.87 -31.68
N SER A 133 2.15 -20.12 -31.95
CA SER A 133 1.22 -21.24 -32.09
C SER A 133 1.03 -21.98 -30.77
N ASN A 134 -0.19 -22.41 -30.48
CA ASN A 134 -0.52 -23.25 -29.31
C ASN A 134 0.28 -24.56 -29.27
N GLU A 135 0.71 -25.06 -30.44
CA GLU A 135 1.48 -26.31 -30.59
C GLU A 135 2.98 -26.11 -30.40
N SER A 136 3.43 -24.84 -30.35
CA SER A 136 4.86 -24.55 -30.23
C SER A 136 5.41 -24.91 -28.84
N GLY A 137 6.63 -25.41 -28.75
CA GLY A 137 7.30 -25.67 -27.48
C GLY A 137 7.45 -24.40 -26.63
N THR A 138 7.63 -23.24 -27.26
CA THR A 138 7.67 -21.94 -26.57
C THR A 138 6.36 -21.65 -25.87
N TYR A 139 5.22 -21.84 -26.56
CA TYR A 139 3.90 -21.69 -25.96
C TYR A 139 3.73 -22.63 -24.76
N GLN A 140 4.08 -23.91 -24.92
CA GLN A 140 3.91 -24.92 -23.88
C GLN A 140 4.70 -24.58 -22.61
N ILE A 141 5.95 -24.13 -22.76
CA ILE A 141 6.79 -23.73 -21.63
C ILE A 141 6.25 -22.46 -20.97
N LEU A 142 5.93 -21.42 -21.74
CA LEU A 142 5.35 -20.18 -21.19
C LEU A 142 4.01 -20.42 -20.54
N ASN A 143 3.17 -21.29 -21.09
CA ASN A 143 1.92 -21.69 -20.49
C ASN A 143 2.12 -22.41 -19.15
N ALA A 144 3.09 -23.34 -19.08
CA ALA A 144 3.42 -24.01 -17.83
C ALA A 144 3.92 -23.02 -16.76
N VAL A 145 4.75 -22.04 -17.11
CA VAL A 145 5.20 -20.99 -16.19
C VAL A 145 4.02 -20.13 -15.73
N GLY A 146 3.18 -19.67 -16.66
CA GLY A 146 2.03 -18.82 -16.36
C GLY A 146 0.91 -19.52 -15.59
N ASP A 147 0.77 -20.83 -15.77
CA ASP A 147 -0.29 -21.63 -15.13
C ASP A 147 0.14 -22.30 -13.81
N SER A 148 1.44 -22.37 -13.55
CA SER A 148 1.99 -23.12 -12.41
C SER A 148 1.39 -22.74 -11.06
N LEU A 149 1.30 -21.45 -10.73
CA LEU A 149 0.69 -21.00 -9.49
C LEU A 149 -0.80 -21.35 -9.44
N PHE A 150 -1.52 -21.14 -10.53
CA PHE A 150 -2.97 -21.33 -10.60
C PHE A 150 -3.34 -22.81 -10.52
N TYR A 151 -2.69 -23.66 -11.28
CA TYR A 151 -2.94 -25.11 -11.24
C TYR A 151 -2.64 -25.67 -9.84
N PHE A 152 -1.51 -25.29 -9.25
CA PHE A 152 -1.07 -25.73 -7.93
C PHE A 152 -1.56 -24.81 -6.79
N PHE A 153 -2.58 -24.00 -7.04
CA PHE A 153 -3.14 -23.08 -6.05
C PHE A 153 -3.42 -23.73 -4.68
N PRO A 154 -3.95 -24.97 -4.60
CA PRO A 154 -4.13 -25.66 -3.33
C PRO A 154 -2.83 -25.84 -2.53
N ILE A 155 -1.67 -25.97 -3.17
CA ILE A 155 -0.39 -26.11 -2.47
C ILE A 155 0.00 -24.77 -1.82
N PHE A 156 -0.07 -23.67 -2.58
CA PHE A 156 0.28 -22.34 -2.10
C PHE A 156 -0.69 -21.85 -1.02
N LEU A 157 -1.98 -22.03 -1.25
CA LEU A 157 -3.00 -21.69 -0.26
C LEU A 157 -2.95 -22.61 0.97
N GLY A 158 -2.60 -23.88 0.80
CA GLY A 158 -2.35 -24.81 1.90
C GLY A 158 -1.27 -24.32 2.84
N TYR A 159 -0.15 -23.81 2.29
CA TYR A 159 0.92 -23.19 3.06
C TYR A 159 0.42 -21.97 3.84
N THR A 160 -0.15 -21.00 3.14
CA THR A 160 -0.55 -19.72 3.76
C THR A 160 -1.73 -19.87 4.72
N ALA A 161 -2.71 -20.71 4.40
CA ALA A 161 -3.85 -20.99 5.26
C ALA A 161 -3.45 -21.73 6.54
N SER A 162 -2.61 -22.80 6.43
CA SER A 162 -2.12 -23.51 7.62
C SER A 162 -1.34 -22.58 8.53
N LYS A 163 -0.46 -21.73 7.98
CA LYS A 163 0.24 -20.68 8.73
C LYS A 163 -0.75 -19.76 9.45
N LYS A 164 -1.79 -19.29 8.75
CA LYS A 164 -2.84 -18.41 9.31
C LYS A 164 -3.62 -19.05 10.45
N PHE A 165 -3.90 -20.35 10.36
CA PHE A 165 -4.66 -21.09 11.38
C PHE A 165 -3.79 -21.67 12.49
N GLY A 166 -2.48 -21.38 12.50
CA GLY A 166 -1.53 -21.83 13.52
C GLY A 166 -1.16 -23.32 13.42
N GLY A 167 -1.24 -23.88 12.21
CA GLY A 167 -0.74 -25.20 11.84
C GLY A 167 0.60 -25.12 11.10
N SER A 168 1.24 -26.29 10.86
CA SER A 168 2.46 -26.36 10.07
C SER A 168 2.21 -26.05 8.59
N PRO A 169 2.90 -25.04 8.01
CA PRO A 169 2.75 -24.71 6.61
C PRO A 169 3.07 -25.87 5.65
N PHE A 170 4.07 -26.68 5.96
CA PHE A 170 4.45 -27.82 5.12
C PHE A 170 3.42 -28.96 5.17
N ILE A 171 2.71 -29.15 6.30
CA ILE A 171 1.57 -30.07 6.36
C ILE A 171 0.45 -29.55 5.44
N GLY A 172 0.19 -28.23 5.47
CA GLY A 172 -0.77 -27.61 4.54
C GLY A 172 -0.39 -27.79 3.07
N MET A 173 0.88 -27.62 2.72
CA MET A 173 1.38 -27.91 1.37
C MET A 173 1.16 -29.38 0.98
N ALA A 174 1.43 -30.32 1.87
CA ALA A 174 1.25 -31.74 1.62
C ALA A 174 -0.23 -32.11 1.43
N ILE A 175 -1.16 -31.51 2.20
CA ILE A 175 -2.59 -31.65 1.98
C ILE A 175 -2.96 -31.11 0.60
N GLY A 176 -2.51 -29.90 0.23
CA GLY A 176 -2.74 -29.30 -1.09
C GLY A 176 -2.17 -30.16 -2.23
N GLY A 177 -0.95 -30.70 -2.04
CA GLY A 177 -0.30 -31.61 -3.01
C GLY A 177 -1.10 -32.89 -3.23
N ALA A 178 -1.67 -33.47 -2.17
CA ALA A 178 -2.53 -34.64 -2.27
C ALA A 178 -3.82 -34.36 -3.07
N LEU A 179 -4.41 -33.15 -2.90
CA LEU A 179 -5.62 -32.76 -3.63
C LEU A 179 -5.38 -32.62 -5.15
N VAL A 180 -4.19 -32.18 -5.57
CA VAL A 180 -3.85 -31.99 -6.98
C VAL A 180 -2.99 -33.13 -7.54
N TYR A 181 -2.92 -34.26 -6.84
CA TYR A 181 -2.09 -35.38 -7.25
C TYR A 181 -2.56 -35.96 -8.60
N PRO A 182 -1.71 -35.96 -9.65
CA PRO A 182 -2.15 -36.23 -11.03
C PRO A 182 -2.82 -37.60 -11.22
N ALA A 183 -2.33 -38.65 -10.52
CA ALA A 183 -2.93 -39.97 -10.64
C ALA A 183 -4.39 -40.02 -10.14
N LEU A 184 -4.73 -39.24 -9.09
CA LEU A 184 -6.09 -39.20 -8.58
C LEU A 184 -7.03 -38.43 -9.52
N SER A 185 -6.58 -37.32 -10.08
CA SER A 185 -7.37 -36.57 -11.07
C SER A 185 -7.54 -37.34 -12.37
N GLY A 186 -6.55 -38.14 -12.76
CA GLY A 186 -6.58 -39.00 -13.93
C GLY A 186 -7.64 -40.13 -13.85
N LEU A 187 -7.97 -40.61 -12.65
CA LEU A 187 -8.97 -41.64 -12.45
C LEU A 187 -10.38 -41.24 -12.91
N LYS A 188 -10.69 -39.97 -12.99
CA LYS A 188 -11.95 -39.44 -13.50
C LYS A 188 -12.20 -39.77 -15.00
N ALA A 189 -11.15 -40.09 -15.74
CA ALA A 189 -11.25 -40.48 -17.13
C ALA A 189 -11.65 -41.96 -17.29
N SER A 190 -11.62 -42.79 -16.21
CA SER A 190 -12.05 -44.17 -16.23
C SER A 190 -13.56 -44.27 -16.08
N GLU A 191 -14.14 -45.44 -16.38
CA GLU A 191 -15.55 -45.69 -16.12
C GLU A 191 -15.85 -45.68 -14.62
N PRO A 192 -16.95 -45.01 -14.18
CA PRO A 192 -17.32 -44.98 -12.77
C PRO A 192 -17.79 -46.36 -12.28
N LEU A 193 -17.46 -46.70 -11.04
CA LEU A 193 -17.97 -47.91 -10.40
C LEU A 193 -19.50 -47.88 -10.27
N TYR A 194 -20.02 -46.71 -9.91
CA TYR A 194 -21.47 -46.37 -9.84
C TYR A 194 -21.61 -44.85 -9.64
N THR A 195 -22.83 -44.35 -9.73
CA THR A 195 -23.14 -42.92 -9.56
C THR A 195 -24.01 -42.72 -8.32
N LEU A 196 -23.54 -41.85 -7.40
CA LEU A 196 -24.34 -41.40 -6.25
C LEU A 196 -25.21 -40.20 -6.64
N PHE A 197 -26.37 -40.08 -6.03
CA PHE A 197 -27.32 -38.98 -6.18
C PHE A 197 -27.73 -38.72 -7.64
N ALA A 198 -27.83 -39.78 -8.46
CA ALA A 198 -28.20 -39.69 -9.87
C ALA A 198 -29.50 -38.90 -10.07
N GLY A 199 -29.50 -37.99 -11.06
CA GLY A 199 -30.63 -37.11 -11.36
C GLY A 199 -30.83 -35.93 -10.41
N THR A 200 -29.90 -35.70 -9.48
CA THR A 200 -29.88 -34.50 -8.60
C THR A 200 -28.74 -33.57 -8.95
N MET A 201 -28.80 -32.35 -8.41
CA MET A 201 -27.67 -31.38 -8.51
C MET A 201 -26.39 -31.86 -7.82
N PHE A 202 -26.43 -32.92 -7.03
CA PHE A 202 -25.28 -33.52 -6.33
C PHE A 202 -24.83 -34.82 -7.02
N GLU A 203 -25.30 -35.11 -8.20
CA GLU A 203 -24.90 -36.30 -8.96
C GLU A 203 -23.37 -36.41 -9.03
N SER A 204 -22.86 -37.56 -8.58
CA SER A 204 -21.41 -37.76 -8.42
C SER A 204 -21.03 -39.19 -8.82
N PRO A 205 -20.29 -39.34 -9.93
CA PRO A 205 -19.73 -40.63 -10.32
C PRO A 205 -18.60 -41.02 -9.35
N ILE A 206 -18.62 -42.28 -8.91
CA ILE A 206 -17.65 -42.86 -7.99
C ILE A 206 -16.66 -43.71 -8.77
N HIS A 207 -15.38 -43.36 -8.72
CA HIS A 207 -14.30 -44.08 -9.42
C HIS A 207 -13.42 -44.88 -8.46
N ILE A 208 -13.37 -44.48 -7.16
CA ILE A 208 -12.56 -45.15 -6.13
C ILE A 208 -13.29 -45.17 -4.78
N THR A 209 -12.83 -46.07 -3.91
CA THR A 209 -13.25 -46.11 -2.50
C THR A 209 -12.06 -46.01 -1.57
N PHE A 210 -12.23 -45.45 -0.39
CA PHE A 210 -11.25 -45.46 0.70
C PHE A 210 -11.80 -46.30 1.86
N LEU A 211 -11.18 -47.43 2.16
CA LEU A 211 -11.69 -48.42 3.14
C LEU A 211 -13.15 -48.82 2.91
N GLY A 212 -13.55 -48.96 1.64
CA GLY A 212 -14.90 -49.29 1.25
C GLY A 212 -15.89 -48.12 1.20
N ILE A 213 -15.49 -46.92 1.68
CA ILE A 213 -16.32 -45.70 1.64
C ILE A 213 -16.13 -45.03 0.26
N PRO A 214 -17.23 -44.68 -0.45
CA PRO A 214 -17.13 -44.02 -1.76
C PRO A 214 -16.42 -42.66 -1.64
N VAL A 215 -15.45 -42.41 -2.55
CA VAL A 215 -14.77 -41.12 -2.67
C VAL A 215 -15.33 -40.37 -3.86
N ILE A 216 -15.88 -39.18 -3.60
CA ILE A 216 -16.34 -38.27 -4.64
C ILE A 216 -15.13 -37.47 -5.12
N LEU A 217 -14.51 -37.88 -6.23
CA LEU A 217 -13.37 -37.22 -6.82
C LEU A 217 -13.80 -35.92 -7.49
N MET A 218 -13.52 -34.78 -6.86
CA MET A 218 -13.70 -33.46 -7.45
C MET A 218 -12.44 -33.02 -8.20
N ASN A 219 -12.55 -31.98 -9.04
CA ASN A 219 -11.36 -31.31 -9.57
C ASN A 219 -10.92 -30.24 -8.57
N TYR A 220 -9.79 -30.50 -7.90
CA TYR A 220 -9.25 -29.57 -6.93
C TYR A 220 -8.15 -28.68 -7.50
N ALA A 221 -7.67 -28.92 -8.73
CA ALA A 221 -6.73 -28.01 -9.39
C ALA A 221 -7.36 -26.61 -9.50
N SER A 222 -6.58 -25.59 -9.23
CA SER A 222 -7.03 -24.18 -9.20
C SER A 222 -8.10 -23.85 -8.15
N SER A 223 -8.52 -24.81 -7.31
CA SER A 223 -9.56 -24.58 -6.31
C SER A 223 -9.05 -23.81 -5.09
N VAL A 224 -9.96 -23.09 -4.43
CA VAL A 224 -9.66 -22.22 -3.28
C VAL A 224 -10.31 -22.73 -2.00
N ILE A 225 -11.64 -22.96 -2.04
CA ILE A 225 -12.44 -23.22 -0.83
C ILE A 225 -12.05 -24.55 -0.15
N PRO A 226 -11.89 -25.68 -0.90
CA PRO A 226 -11.57 -26.97 -0.31
C PRO A 226 -10.29 -26.95 0.52
N ILE A 227 -9.21 -26.35 0.01
CA ILE A 227 -7.92 -26.34 0.70
C ILE A 227 -7.92 -25.42 1.92
N ILE A 228 -8.61 -24.28 1.89
CA ILE A 228 -8.72 -23.39 3.05
C ILE A 228 -9.42 -24.09 4.20
N LEU A 229 -10.51 -24.81 3.93
CA LEU A 229 -11.24 -25.59 4.93
C LEU A 229 -10.42 -26.79 5.43
N ALA A 230 -9.73 -27.49 4.51
CA ALA A 230 -8.84 -28.59 4.87
C ALA A 230 -7.67 -28.14 5.73
N ALA A 231 -7.05 -26.99 5.44
CA ALA A 231 -5.98 -26.40 6.23
C ALA A 231 -6.47 -25.96 7.62
N TYR A 232 -7.67 -25.40 7.72
CA TYR A 232 -8.28 -25.06 9.00
C TYR A 232 -8.50 -26.32 9.86
N PHE A 233 -9.11 -27.36 9.29
CA PHE A 233 -9.32 -28.63 9.95
C PHE A 233 -7.99 -29.29 10.33
N GLY A 234 -7.00 -29.28 9.41
CA GLY A 234 -5.66 -29.81 9.62
C GLY A 234 -4.94 -29.14 10.78
N ALA A 235 -4.99 -27.80 10.86
CA ALA A 235 -4.42 -27.07 11.97
C ALA A 235 -5.05 -27.44 13.33
N ARG A 236 -6.37 -27.70 13.37
CA ARG A 236 -7.08 -28.16 14.57
C ARG A 236 -6.67 -29.59 14.98
N VAL A 237 -6.57 -30.51 14.02
CA VAL A 237 -6.11 -31.88 14.25
C VAL A 237 -4.66 -31.86 14.76
N GLU A 238 -3.76 -31.11 14.10
CA GLU A 238 -2.37 -30.96 14.48
C GLU A 238 -2.24 -30.43 15.91
N GLN A 239 -2.94 -29.35 16.27
CA GLN A 239 -2.93 -28.76 17.60
C GLN A 239 -3.45 -29.73 18.67
N SER A 240 -4.42 -30.58 18.34
CA SER A 240 -4.96 -31.60 19.25
C SER A 240 -3.97 -32.75 19.47
N LEU A 241 -3.39 -33.25 18.38
CA LEU A 241 -2.38 -34.30 18.41
C LEU A 241 -1.10 -33.86 19.14
N LYS A 242 -0.69 -32.60 18.97
CA LYS A 242 0.48 -32.02 19.62
C LYS A 242 0.42 -32.09 21.14
N LYS A 243 -0.77 -32.18 21.75
CA LYS A 243 -0.96 -32.30 23.21
C LYS A 243 -0.80 -33.73 23.73
N VAL A 244 -0.96 -34.71 22.83
CA VAL A 244 -0.99 -36.14 23.22
C VAL A 244 0.31 -36.85 22.86
N ILE A 245 0.96 -36.41 21.75
CA ILE A 245 2.17 -37.08 21.24
C ILE A 245 3.40 -36.66 22.08
N PRO A 246 4.18 -37.64 22.59
CA PRO A 246 5.42 -37.35 23.33
C PRO A 246 6.45 -36.60 22.47
N ASP A 247 7.20 -35.68 23.10
CA ASP A 247 8.16 -34.80 22.39
C ASP A 247 9.23 -35.57 21.61
N VAL A 248 9.68 -36.72 22.13
CA VAL A 248 10.73 -37.57 21.51
C VAL A 248 10.35 -37.99 20.08
N VAL A 249 9.08 -38.26 19.82
CA VAL A 249 8.60 -38.75 18.50
C VAL A 249 7.78 -37.70 17.73
N LYS A 250 7.56 -36.57 18.34
CA LYS A 250 6.64 -35.51 17.80
C LYS A 250 7.01 -35.08 16.40
N THR A 251 8.30 -34.92 16.10
CA THR A 251 8.80 -34.38 14.82
C THR A 251 8.29 -35.13 13.59
N PHE A 252 8.12 -36.47 13.69
CA PHE A 252 7.65 -37.28 12.57
C PHE A 252 6.27 -37.91 12.79
N VAL A 253 5.89 -38.23 14.02
CA VAL A 253 4.57 -38.84 14.32
C VAL A 253 3.45 -37.80 14.15
N LEU A 254 3.69 -36.55 14.53
CA LEU A 254 2.69 -35.48 14.41
C LEU A 254 2.29 -35.23 12.96
N PRO A 255 3.21 -34.93 12.00
CA PRO A 255 2.82 -34.77 10.61
C PRO A 255 2.26 -36.05 10.00
N PHE A 256 2.80 -37.23 10.34
CA PHE A 256 2.29 -38.51 9.87
C PHE A 256 0.81 -38.72 10.21
N LEU A 257 0.44 -38.61 11.49
CA LEU A 257 -0.95 -38.80 11.92
C LEU A 257 -1.86 -37.69 11.41
N THR A 258 -1.35 -36.44 11.35
CA THR A 258 -2.14 -35.32 10.82
C THR A 258 -2.51 -35.56 9.36
N LEU A 259 -1.55 -35.93 8.51
CA LEU A 259 -1.80 -36.22 7.10
C LEU A 259 -2.69 -37.45 6.91
N LEU A 260 -2.43 -38.52 7.68
CA LEU A 260 -3.20 -39.76 7.62
C LEU A 260 -4.69 -39.55 7.95
N ILE A 261 -5.01 -38.59 8.82
CA ILE A 261 -6.41 -38.24 9.18
C ILE A 261 -6.97 -37.22 8.21
N VAL A 262 -6.25 -36.11 7.98
CA VAL A 262 -6.80 -34.92 7.29
C VAL A 262 -6.99 -35.17 5.79
N VAL A 263 -6.07 -35.85 5.13
CA VAL A 263 -6.16 -36.07 3.68
C VAL A 263 -7.37 -36.97 3.33
N PRO A 264 -7.58 -38.14 3.94
CA PRO A 264 -8.79 -38.92 3.69
C PRO A 264 -10.08 -38.20 4.04
N VAL A 265 -10.14 -37.52 5.20
CA VAL A 265 -11.33 -36.74 5.58
C VAL A 265 -11.60 -35.61 4.57
N THR A 266 -10.54 -35.02 4.00
CA THR A 266 -10.68 -34.00 2.97
C THR A 266 -11.32 -34.59 1.71
N PHE A 267 -10.89 -35.74 1.22
CA PHE A 267 -11.46 -36.37 0.03
C PHE A 267 -12.88 -36.91 0.27
N LEU A 268 -13.18 -37.43 1.45
CA LEU A 268 -14.47 -38.02 1.78
C LEU A 268 -15.54 -36.98 2.10
N VAL A 269 -15.18 -35.88 2.78
CA VAL A 269 -16.16 -34.96 3.38
C VAL A 269 -15.91 -33.50 3.01
N ILE A 270 -14.74 -32.96 3.37
CA ILE A 270 -14.48 -31.52 3.28
C ILE A 270 -14.49 -31.07 1.81
N GLY A 271 -13.80 -31.80 0.95
CA GLY A 271 -13.65 -31.50 -0.46
C GLY A 271 -14.98 -31.46 -1.23
N PRO A 272 -15.78 -32.55 -1.20
CA PRO A 272 -17.11 -32.57 -1.83
C PRO A 272 -18.02 -31.44 -1.32
N ILE A 273 -18.18 -31.28 -0.01
CA ILE A 273 -19.02 -30.22 0.58
C ILE A 273 -18.53 -28.83 0.16
N ALA A 274 -17.22 -28.58 0.24
CA ALA A 274 -16.64 -27.31 -0.15
C ALA A 274 -16.81 -27.01 -1.65
N THR A 275 -16.71 -28.05 -2.51
CA THR A 275 -16.90 -27.89 -3.95
C THR A 275 -18.36 -27.62 -4.27
N TRP A 276 -19.30 -28.35 -3.68
CA TRP A 276 -20.73 -28.08 -3.86
C TRP A 276 -21.12 -26.68 -3.36
N ALA A 277 -20.62 -26.27 -2.20
CA ALA A 277 -20.82 -24.91 -1.71
C ALA A 277 -20.24 -23.87 -2.68
N GLY A 278 -19.04 -24.13 -3.23
CA GLY A 278 -18.43 -23.30 -4.27
C GLY A 278 -19.25 -23.23 -5.56
N GLN A 279 -19.78 -24.38 -6.02
CA GLN A 279 -20.68 -24.44 -7.18
C GLN A 279 -21.95 -23.63 -6.95
N PHE A 280 -22.60 -23.82 -5.80
CA PHE A 280 -23.78 -23.04 -5.43
C PHE A 280 -23.49 -21.52 -5.40
N LEU A 281 -22.38 -21.12 -4.78
CA LEU A 281 -21.96 -19.71 -4.72
C LEU A 281 -21.70 -19.16 -6.12
N GLY A 282 -20.99 -19.92 -6.98
CA GLY A 282 -20.75 -19.57 -8.38
C GLY A 282 -22.05 -19.38 -9.16
N GLN A 283 -22.95 -20.36 -9.07
CA GLN A 283 -24.28 -20.27 -9.74
C GLN A 283 -25.09 -19.08 -9.22
N ALA A 284 -25.10 -18.83 -7.92
CA ALA A 284 -25.81 -17.69 -7.35
C ALA A 284 -25.26 -16.34 -7.86
N THR A 285 -23.93 -16.20 -7.94
CA THR A 285 -23.32 -14.99 -8.48
C THR A 285 -23.59 -14.80 -9.97
N LEU A 286 -23.53 -15.88 -10.74
CA LEU A 286 -23.90 -15.85 -12.17
C LEU A 286 -25.38 -15.53 -12.37
N TRP A 287 -26.26 -16.08 -11.54
CA TRP A 287 -27.68 -15.77 -11.59
C TRP A 287 -27.94 -14.28 -11.35
N VAL A 288 -27.33 -13.69 -10.30
CA VAL A 288 -27.41 -12.24 -10.03
C VAL A 288 -26.86 -11.42 -11.21
N TYR A 289 -25.74 -11.85 -11.79
CA TYR A 289 -25.18 -11.22 -12.98
C TYR A 289 -26.15 -11.25 -14.16
N HIS A 290 -26.78 -12.41 -14.43
CA HIS A 290 -27.71 -12.58 -15.56
C HIS A 290 -29.05 -11.84 -15.38
N LEU A 291 -29.45 -11.48 -14.16
CA LEU A 291 -30.61 -10.61 -13.95
C LEU A 291 -30.45 -9.26 -14.67
N SER A 292 -29.30 -8.65 -14.59
CA SER A 292 -28.94 -7.45 -15.34
C SER A 292 -27.42 -7.24 -15.31
N PRO A 293 -26.68 -7.69 -16.34
CA PRO A 293 -25.24 -7.49 -16.42
C PRO A 293 -24.83 -6.01 -16.33
N LEU A 294 -25.66 -5.12 -16.90
CA LEU A 294 -25.45 -3.67 -16.82
C LEU A 294 -25.48 -3.16 -15.37
N VAL A 295 -26.53 -3.57 -14.61
CA VAL A 295 -26.70 -3.12 -13.22
C VAL A 295 -25.62 -3.73 -12.33
N ALA A 296 -25.33 -5.02 -12.49
CA ALA A 296 -24.26 -5.71 -11.76
C ALA A 296 -22.90 -5.02 -12.00
N GLY A 297 -22.59 -4.71 -13.25
CA GLY A 297 -21.37 -3.99 -13.62
C GLY A 297 -21.31 -2.58 -13.05
N ALA A 298 -22.40 -1.82 -13.16
CA ALA A 298 -22.50 -0.48 -12.61
C ALA A 298 -22.26 -0.46 -11.09
N LEU A 299 -22.90 -1.37 -10.36
CA LEU A 299 -22.76 -1.45 -8.90
C LEU A 299 -21.37 -1.91 -8.49
N LEU A 300 -20.86 -3.01 -9.07
CA LEU A 300 -19.52 -3.51 -8.72
C LEU A 300 -18.43 -2.50 -9.08
N GLY A 301 -18.49 -1.90 -10.26
CA GLY A 301 -17.54 -0.87 -10.69
C GLY A 301 -17.57 0.37 -9.80
N ALA A 302 -18.76 0.84 -9.40
CA ALA A 302 -18.91 1.99 -8.53
C ALA A 302 -18.41 1.73 -7.10
N PHE A 303 -18.75 0.57 -6.53
CA PHE A 303 -18.44 0.28 -5.14
C PHE A 303 -17.08 -0.40 -4.94
N TRP A 304 -16.41 -0.85 -6.01
CA TRP A 304 -15.14 -1.59 -5.88
C TRP A 304 -14.10 -0.84 -5.05
N GLN A 305 -13.86 0.44 -5.32
CA GLN A 305 -12.88 1.22 -4.58
C GLN A 305 -13.28 1.42 -3.11
N VAL A 306 -14.58 1.47 -2.82
CA VAL A 306 -15.08 1.49 -1.45
C VAL A 306 -14.78 0.15 -0.75
N LEU A 307 -15.01 -0.99 -1.43
CA LEU A 307 -14.66 -2.30 -0.91
C LEU A 307 -13.14 -2.42 -0.67
N VAL A 308 -12.31 -1.82 -1.53
CA VAL A 308 -10.84 -1.78 -1.37
C VAL A 308 -10.45 -1.02 -0.10
N ILE A 309 -11.05 0.15 0.18
CA ILE A 309 -10.75 0.93 1.39
C ILE A 309 -10.95 0.11 2.66
N PHE A 310 -12.06 -0.64 2.73
CA PHE A 310 -12.39 -1.45 3.89
C PHE A 310 -11.77 -2.85 3.86
N GLY A 311 -11.04 -3.22 2.80
CA GLY A 311 -10.50 -4.57 2.61
C GLY A 311 -11.55 -5.63 2.25
N LEU A 312 -12.81 -5.22 2.02
CA LEU A 312 -13.94 -6.12 1.72
C LEU A 312 -13.84 -6.80 0.35
N HIS A 313 -13.05 -6.23 -0.57
CA HIS A 313 -12.75 -6.81 -1.88
C HIS A 313 -12.17 -8.24 -1.78
N TRP A 314 -11.50 -8.57 -0.67
CA TRP A 314 -11.02 -9.93 -0.40
C TRP A 314 -12.13 -10.96 -0.18
N GLY A 315 -13.36 -10.52 0.08
CA GLY A 315 -14.53 -11.39 0.07
C GLY A 315 -14.99 -11.76 -1.34
N VAL A 316 -14.75 -10.87 -2.32
CA VAL A 316 -15.19 -11.04 -3.72
C VAL A 316 -14.19 -11.82 -4.57
N VAL A 317 -12.89 -11.56 -4.35
CA VAL A 317 -11.81 -12.19 -5.15
C VAL A 317 -11.85 -13.72 -5.17
N PRO A 318 -12.03 -14.43 -4.04
CA PRO A 318 -12.16 -15.90 -4.05
C PRO A 318 -13.37 -16.42 -4.83
N ILE A 319 -14.45 -15.63 -4.92
CA ILE A 319 -15.64 -15.98 -5.69
C ILE A 319 -15.29 -16.03 -7.18
N GLY A 320 -14.59 -15.02 -7.69
CA GLY A 320 -14.15 -15.01 -9.09
C GLY A 320 -13.20 -16.16 -9.42
N TYR A 321 -12.23 -16.46 -8.55
CA TYR A 321 -11.36 -17.62 -8.74
C TYR A 321 -12.13 -18.95 -8.69
N ASN A 322 -13.13 -19.06 -7.82
CA ASN A 322 -14.00 -20.21 -7.79
C ASN A 322 -14.83 -20.34 -9.08
N ASN A 323 -15.36 -19.24 -9.61
CA ASN A 323 -16.08 -19.23 -10.89
C ASN A 323 -15.19 -19.73 -12.02
N LEU A 324 -13.96 -19.25 -12.12
CA LEU A 324 -12.98 -19.74 -13.11
C LEU A 324 -12.67 -21.22 -12.94
N ALA A 325 -12.50 -21.69 -11.70
CA ALA A 325 -12.20 -23.10 -11.42
C ALA A 325 -13.37 -24.04 -11.74
N VAL A 326 -14.62 -23.61 -11.48
CA VAL A 326 -15.82 -24.42 -11.62
C VAL A 326 -16.46 -24.30 -13.00
N HIS A 327 -16.55 -23.07 -13.53
CA HIS A 327 -17.27 -22.76 -14.76
C HIS A 327 -16.37 -22.43 -15.95
N GLY A 328 -15.05 -22.24 -15.72
CA GLY A 328 -14.09 -21.82 -16.74
C GLY A 328 -14.23 -20.35 -17.15
N ILE A 329 -15.17 -19.62 -16.56
CA ILE A 329 -15.44 -18.20 -16.82
C ILE A 329 -15.74 -17.45 -15.52
N ASP A 330 -15.39 -16.17 -15.48
CA ASP A 330 -15.81 -15.28 -14.40
C ASP A 330 -16.18 -13.88 -14.90
N PRO A 331 -17.46 -13.47 -14.81
CA PRO A 331 -17.86 -12.11 -15.09
C PRO A 331 -17.63 -11.15 -13.91
N ILE A 332 -17.60 -11.65 -12.67
CA ILE A 332 -17.61 -10.80 -11.47
C ILE A 332 -16.33 -9.96 -11.36
N LEU A 333 -15.17 -10.61 -11.44
CA LEU A 333 -13.88 -9.88 -11.45
C LEU A 333 -13.66 -9.13 -12.76
N ALA A 334 -14.28 -9.57 -13.87
CA ALA A 334 -14.23 -8.81 -15.11
C ALA A 334 -14.90 -7.43 -14.98
N LEU A 335 -16.06 -7.36 -14.29
CA LEU A 335 -16.81 -6.11 -14.14
C LEU A 335 -16.09 -5.02 -13.31
N ILE A 336 -15.09 -5.38 -12.51
CA ILE A 336 -14.32 -4.43 -11.70
C ILE A 336 -13.10 -3.86 -12.42
N PHE A 337 -12.77 -4.38 -13.61
CA PHE A 337 -11.59 -3.97 -14.38
C PHE A 337 -11.52 -2.46 -14.59
N ALA A 338 -12.66 -1.82 -14.89
CA ALA A 338 -12.78 -0.39 -15.11
C ALA A 338 -12.40 0.48 -13.89
N ALA A 339 -12.56 -0.05 -12.67
CA ALA A 339 -12.40 0.73 -11.45
C ALA A 339 -10.98 1.30 -11.27
N SER A 340 -9.93 0.54 -11.68
CA SER A 340 -8.55 1.03 -11.65
C SER A 340 -8.34 2.21 -12.58
N PHE A 341 -8.89 2.16 -13.78
CA PHE A 341 -8.76 3.22 -14.79
C PHE A 341 -9.59 4.45 -14.43
N ALA A 342 -10.76 4.26 -13.85
CA ALA A 342 -11.56 5.35 -13.28
C ALA A 342 -10.80 6.08 -12.18
N GLN A 343 -10.10 5.34 -11.32
CA GLN A 343 -9.30 5.89 -10.22
C GLN A 343 -8.12 6.71 -10.73
N ILE A 344 -7.35 6.19 -11.69
CA ILE A 344 -6.23 6.95 -12.28
C ILE A 344 -6.70 8.12 -13.14
N GLY A 345 -7.87 8.02 -13.77
CA GLY A 345 -8.51 9.16 -14.43
C GLY A 345 -8.79 10.30 -13.44
N ALA A 346 -9.30 9.97 -12.25
CA ALA A 346 -9.50 10.97 -11.19
C ALA A 346 -8.17 11.55 -10.70
N VAL A 347 -7.11 10.74 -10.56
CA VAL A 347 -5.76 11.22 -10.23
C VAL A 347 -5.24 12.19 -11.29
N LEU A 348 -5.41 11.87 -12.56
CA LEU A 348 -5.02 12.76 -13.67
C LEU A 348 -5.76 14.10 -13.60
N GLY A 349 -7.06 14.09 -13.28
CA GLY A 349 -7.85 15.31 -13.05
C GLY A 349 -7.32 16.16 -11.90
N VAL A 350 -6.89 15.51 -10.80
CA VAL A 350 -6.22 16.19 -9.68
C VAL A 350 -4.89 16.78 -10.14
N TRP A 351 -4.05 16.01 -10.79
CA TRP A 351 -2.71 16.41 -11.25
C TRP A 351 -2.73 17.65 -12.14
N VAL A 352 -3.67 17.68 -13.08
CA VAL A 352 -3.80 18.81 -14.02
C VAL A 352 -4.33 20.07 -13.32
N LYS A 353 -5.28 19.93 -12.39
CA LYS A 353 -5.99 21.06 -11.80
C LYS A 353 -5.37 21.61 -10.53
N THR A 354 -4.66 20.78 -9.75
CA THR A 354 -4.05 21.23 -8.49
C THR A 354 -2.88 22.17 -8.71
N LYS A 355 -2.75 23.16 -7.84
CA LYS A 355 -1.54 24.02 -7.73
C LYS A 355 -0.57 23.51 -6.65
N ASP A 356 -1.02 22.59 -5.81
CA ASP A 356 -0.20 22.00 -4.75
C ASP A 356 0.93 21.13 -5.35
N LYS A 357 2.17 21.53 -5.14
CA LYS A 357 3.37 20.84 -5.63
C LYS A 357 3.47 19.41 -5.08
N LYS A 358 3.12 19.19 -3.80
CA LYS A 358 3.17 17.88 -3.16
C LYS A 358 2.17 16.91 -3.81
N LEU A 359 0.93 17.36 -4.02
CA LEU A 359 -0.09 16.56 -4.73
C LEU A 359 0.34 16.26 -6.17
N LYS A 360 0.95 17.21 -6.88
CA LYS A 360 1.47 16.99 -8.24
C LYS A 360 2.55 15.90 -8.27
N THR A 361 3.51 15.97 -7.35
CA THR A 361 4.60 14.99 -7.26
C THR A 361 4.06 13.59 -6.93
N LEU A 362 3.11 13.48 -6.00
CA LEU A 362 2.48 12.21 -5.63
C LEU A 362 1.58 11.63 -6.74
N SER A 363 1.03 12.47 -7.60
CA SER A 363 0.09 12.03 -8.64
C SER A 363 0.73 11.16 -9.71
N ILE A 364 1.99 11.43 -10.09
CA ILE A 364 2.68 10.69 -11.16
C ILE A 364 2.91 9.21 -10.77
N PRO A 365 3.57 8.88 -9.64
CA PRO A 365 3.76 7.49 -9.26
C PRO A 365 2.45 6.78 -8.95
N ALA A 366 1.44 7.48 -8.40
CA ALA A 366 0.13 6.90 -8.13
C ALA A 366 -0.64 6.59 -9.43
N PHE A 367 -0.52 7.44 -10.46
CA PHE A 367 -1.08 7.18 -11.79
C PHE A 367 -0.43 5.94 -12.42
N ILE A 368 0.90 5.88 -12.43
CA ILE A 368 1.65 4.73 -12.99
C ILE A 368 1.29 3.44 -12.25
N SER A 369 1.27 3.47 -10.92
CA SER A 369 0.89 2.32 -10.08
C SER A 369 -0.52 1.81 -10.42
N GLY A 370 -1.47 2.71 -10.63
CA GLY A 370 -2.85 2.36 -10.96
C GLY A 370 -3.04 1.81 -12.37
N ILE A 371 -2.19 2.15 -13.36
CA ILE A 371 -2.16 1.47 -14.67
C ILE A 371 -1.94 -0.04 -14.47
N PHE A 372 -1.09 -0.40 -13.53
CA PHE A 372 -0.79 -1.79 -13.17
C PHE A 372 -1.75 -2.37 -12.12
N GLY A 373 -2.85 -1.69 -11.82
CA GLY A 373 -3.92 -2.17 -10.96
C GLY A 373 -3.72 -1.98 -9.46
N VAL A 374 -2.60 -1.38 -9.04
CA VAL A 374 -2.33 -1.03 -7.63
C VAL A 374 -2.85 0.37 -7.35
N THR A 375 -4.10 0.45 -6.88
CA THR A 375 -4.83 1.72 -6.73
C THR A 375 -4.71 2.37 -5.35
N GLU A 376 -4.15 1.69 -4.36
CA GLU A 376 -4.03 2.19 -2.99
C GLU A 376 -3.26 3.51 -2.86
N PRO A 377 -2.13 3.75 -3.57
CA PRO A 377 -1.46 5.05 -3.55
C PRO A 377 -2.36 6.17 -4.10
N ALA A 378 -3.13 5.88 -5.15
CA ALA A 378 -4.08 6.81 -5.75
C ALA A 378 -5.25 7.12 -4.81
N ILE A 379 -5.78 6.10 -4.14
CA ILE A 379 -6.90 6.25 -3.20
C ILE A 379 -6.44 7.04 -1.97
N TYR A 380 -5.47 6.49 -1.23
CA TYR A 380 -5.12 7.01 0.09
C TYR A 380 -4.28 8.29 0.03
N GLY A 381 -3.40 8.40 -0.99
CA GLY A 381 -2.53 9.56 -1.13
C GLY A 381 -3.19 10.77 -1.78
N ILE A 382 -4.23 10.57 -2.59
CA ILE A 382 -4.76 11.65 -3.45
C ILE A 382 -6.28 11.77 -3.37
N THR A 383 -7.03 10.76 -3.82
CA THR A 383 -8.46 10.96 -4.10
C THR A 383 -9.32 10.93 -2.84
N LEU A 384 -9.04 10.04 -1.90
CA LEU A 384 -9.80 9.90 -0.64
C LEU A 384 -9.62 11.10 0.30
N PRO A 385 -8.39 11.65 0.53
CA PRO A 385 -8.22 12.89 1.30
C PRO A 385 -8.99 14.07 0.72
N LEU A 386 -9.05 14.19 -0.60
CA LEU A 386 -9.80 15.23 -1.28
C LEU A 386 -11.31 14.96 -1.34
N LYS A 387 -11.78 13.77 -0.99
CA LYS A 387 -13.17 13.29 -0.95
C LYS A 387 -13.87 13.32 -2.32
N LYS A 388 -14.03 14.49 -2.95
CA LYS A 388 -14.73 14.64 -4.23
C LYS A 388 -14.09 13.84 -5.37
N PRO A 389 -12.76 13.89 -5.61
CA PRO A 389 -12.12 13.04 -6.61
C PRO A 389 -12.39 11.54 -6.40
N PHE A 390 -12.46 11.09 -5.15
CA PHE A 390 -12.80 9.71 -4.83
C PHE A 390 -14.23 9.37 -5.26
N ILE A 391 -15.21 10.23 -4.97
CA ILE A 391 -16.60 10.04 -5.42
C ILE A 391 -16.68 10.03 -6.95
N MET A 392 -15.95 10.93 -7.63
CA MET A 392 -15.91 10.97 -9.10
C MET A 392 -15.31 9.68 -9.67
N SER A 393 -14.27 9.11 -9.04
CA SER A 393 -13.72 7.82 -9.46
C SER A 393 -14.71 6.67 -9.27
N CYS A 394 -15.51 6.67 -8.21
CA CYS A 394 -16.56 5.68 -8.00
C CYS A 394 -17.65 5.77 -9.09
N ILE A 395 -18.11 6.99 -9.44
CA ILE A 395 -19.07 7.20 -10.52
C ILE A 395 -18.51 6.70 -11.86
N ALA A 396 -17.27 7.08 -12.18
CA ALA A 396 -16.60 6.66 -13.41
C ALA A 396 -16.40 5.14 -13.47
N GLY A 397 -16.08 4.51 -12.32
CA GLY A 397 -16.00 3.07 -12.17
C GLY A 397 -17.34 2.38 -12.46
N GLY A 398 -18.43 2.97 -11.98
CA GLY A 398 -19.79 2.51 -12.28
C GLY A 398 -20.13 2.58 -13.77
N VAL A 399 -19.78 3.67 -14.45
CA VAL A 399 -19.97 3.81 -15.91
C VAL A 399 -19.16 2.74 -16.66
N GLY A 400 -17.89 2.57 -16.31
CA GLY A 400 -17.04 1.54 -16.93
C GLY A 400 -17.54 0.11 -16.66
N GLY A 401 -17.96 -0.19 -15.44
CA GLY A 401 -18.54 -1.47 -15.07
C GLY A 401 -19.84 -1.77 -15.84
N ALA A 402 -20.70 -0.76 -16.03
CA ALA A 402 -21.91 -0.86 -16.86
C ALA A 402 -21.57 -1.24 -18.31
N ILE A 403 -20.53 -0.61 -18.90
CA ILE A 403 -20.05 -0.94 -20.25
C ILE A 403 -19.60 -2.40 -20.30
N LEU A 404 -18.79 -2.86 -19.34
CA LEU A 404 -18.35 -4.26 -19.26
C LEU A 404 -19.52 -5.24 -19.21
N GLY A 405 -20.55 -4.88 -18.42
CA GLY A 405 -21.79 -5.67 -18.34
C GLY A 405 -22.54 -5.75 -19.66
N VAL A 406 -22.71 -4.61 -20.36
CA VAL A 406 -23.40 -4.55 -21.66
C VAL A 406 -22.69 -5.37 -22.73
N PHE A 407 -21.35 -5.31 -22.77
CA PHE A 407 -20.55 -6.08 -23.73
C PHE A 407 -20.37 -7.57 -23.34
N GLY A 408 -20.91 -8.00 -22.18
CA GLY A 408 -20.75 -9.35 -21.69
C GLY A 408 -19.30 -9.73 -21.43
N THR A 409 -18.48 -8.77 -20.97
CA THR A 409 -17.06 -9.00 -20.66
C THR A 409 -16.94 -10.00 -19.52
N GLN A 410 -16.13 -11.05 -19.73
CA GLN A 410 -15.84 -12.06 -18.73
C GLN A 410 -14.39 -12.53 -18.84
N SER A 411 -13.81 -12.93 -17.72
CA SER A 411 -12.48 -13.53 -17.69
C SER A 411 -12.57 -15.01 -17.99
N TYR A 412 -11.66 -15.51 -18.82
CA TYR A 412 -11.54 -16.93 -19.18
C TYR A 412 -10.35 -17.61 -18.48
N MET A 413 -9.49 -16.82 -17.88
CA MET A 413 -8.33 -17.27 -17.12
C MET A 413 -8.00 -16.27 -16.00
N THR A 414 -7.26 -16.72 -15.03
CA THR A 414 -6.64 -15.85 -14.04
C THR A 414 -5.52 -15.06 -14.71
N GLY A 415 -5.36 -13.79 -14.36
CA GLY A 415 -4.41 -12.89 -15.02
C GLY A 415 -3.75 -11.90 -14.09
N GLY A 416 -3.00 -10.98 -14.68
CA GLY A 416 -2.38 -9.84 -14.02
C GLY A 416 -3.41 -8.83 -13.52
N LEU A 417 -2.91 -7.73 -12.96
CA LEU A 417 -3.72 -6.62 -12.49
C LEU A 417 -3.65 -5.44 -13.50
N GLY A 418 -4.62 -4.54 -13.43
CA GLY A 418 -4.66 -3.35 -14.28
C GLY A 418 -4.66 -3.71 -15.76
N ILE A 419 -3.81 -3.05 -16.56
CA ILE A 419 -3.75 -3.29 -18.01
C ILE A 419 -3.39 -4.74 -18.37
N PHE A 420 -2.67 -5.44 -17.51
CA PHE A 420 -2.32 -6.83 -17.70
C PHE A 420 -3.48 -7.82 -17.50
N THR A 421 -4.65 -7.33 -17.11
CA THR A 421 -5.89 -8.13 -17.11
C THR A 421 -6.49 -8.27 -18.51
N LEU A 422 -6.24 -7.36 -19.44
CA LEU A 422 -6.84 -7.38 -20.78
C LEU A 422 -6.76 -8.73 -21.51
N PRO A 423 -5.60 -9.43 -21.52
CA PRO A 423 -5.51 -10.72 -22.19
C PRO A 423 -6.44 -11.80 -21.60
N THR A 424 -6.88 -11.67 -20.34
CA THR A 424 -7.77 -12.64 -19.72
C THR A 424 -9.19 -12.65 -20.32
N PHE A 425 -9.56 -11.58 -21.03
CA PHE A 425 -10.84 -11.43 -21.70
C PHE A 425 -10.86 -12.02 -23.11
N ILE A 426 -9.76 -12.62 -23.57
CA ILE A 426 -9.68 -13.34 -24.83
C ILE A 426 -10.25 -14.75 -24.64
N SER A 427 -11.31 -15.08 -25.39
CA SER A 427 -11.90 -16.41 -25.34
C SER A 427 -10.96 -17.47 -25.89
N PRO A 428 -10.72 -18.60 -25.19
CA PRO A 428 -9.92 -19.70 -25.73
C PRO A 428 -10.53 -20.34 -26.97
N LYS A 429 -11.87 -20.25 -27.17
CA LYS A 429 -12.58 -20.80 -28.31
C LYS A 429 -12.74 -19.80 -29.45
N ASP A 430 -13.18 -18.58 -29.12
CA ASP A 430 -13.67 -17.60 -30.09
C ASP A 430 -12.67 -16.47 -30.33
N GLY A 431 -11.53 -16.47 -29.62
CA GLY A 431 -10.51 -15.43 -29.74
C GLY A 431 -10.98 -14.07 -29.18
N ILE A 432 -10.74 -13.01 -29.93
CA ILE A 432 -11.11 -11.63 -29.59
C ILE A 432 -12.62 -11.43 -29.86
N THR A 433 -13.40 -11.35 -28.80
CA THR A 433 -14.85 -11.20 -28.83
C THR A 433 -15.30 -9.75 -28.54
N ALA A 434 -16.62 -9.50 -28.59
CA ALA A 434 -17.21 -8.23 -28.17
C ALA A 434 -16.85 -7.89 -26.71
N GLY A 435 -16.76 -8.88 -25.82
CA GLY A 435 -16.36 -8.68 -24.42
C GLY A 435 -14.94 -8.09 -24.27
N PHE A 436 -13.99 -8.52 -25.10
CA PHE A 436 -12.65 -7.93 -25.14
C PHE A 436 -12.69 -6.46 -25.58
N TRP A 437 -13.41 -6.16 -26.65
CA TRP A 437 -13.56 -4.77 -27.10
C TRP A 437 -14.32 -3.92 -26.09
N GLY A 438 -15.30 -4.50 -25.39
CA GLY A 438 -15.98 -3.88 -24.25
C GLY A 438 -15.02 -3.47 -23.15
N ALA A 439 -14.01 -4.31 -22.85
CA ALA A 439 -12.96 -3.98 -21.89
C ALA A 439 -12.10 -2.79 -22.35
N ILE A 440 -11.70 -2.76 -23.62
CA ILE A 440 -10.95 -1.62 -24.18
C ILE A 440 -11.77 -0.32 -24.09
N VAL A 441 -13.03 -0.36 -24.52
CA VAL A 441 -13.94 0.80 -24.46
C VAL A 441 -14.15 1.24 -23.02
N SER A 442 -14.42 0.32 -22.13
CA SER A 442 -14.61 0.58 -20.70
C SER A 442 -13.37 1.22 -20.06
N MET A 443 -12.18 0.70 -20.36
CA MET A 443 -10.90 1.25 -19.90
C MET A 443 -10.74 2.72 -20.28
N VAL A 444 -10.94 3.05 -21.56
CA VAL A 444 -10.80 4.41 -22.08
C VAL A 444 -11.88 5.32 -21.51
N VAL A 445 -13.14 4.88 -21.56
CA VAL A 445 -14.28 5.68 -21.09
C VAL A 445 -14.19 5.95 -19.59
N SER A 446 -13.89 4.97 -18.76
CA SER A 446 -13.79 5.17 -17.31
C SER A 446 -12.63 6.10 -16.93
N LEU A 447 -11.49 6.01 -17.63
CA LEU A 447 -10.38 6.94 -17.45
C LEU A 447 -10.78 8.37 -17.81
N LEU A 448 -11.41 8.56 -19.00
CA LEU A 448 -11.84 9.88 -19.46
C LEU A 448 -12.94 10.47 -18.57
N VAL A 449 -13.94 9.68 -18.18
CA VAL A 449 -15.03 10.12 -17.28
C VAL A 449 -14.46 10.47 -15.91
N GLY A 450 -13.57 9.65 -15.35
CA GLY A 450 -12.89 9.94 -14.08
C GLY A 450 -12.08 11.24 -14.14
N PHE A 451 -11.36 11.45 -15.22
CA PHE A 451 -10.63 12.69 -15.50
C PHE A 451 -11.57 13.90 -15.59
N ILE A 452 -12.56 13.85 -16.48
CA ILE A 452 -13.48 14.98 -16.76
C ILE A 452 -14.28 15.34 -15.50
N LEU A 453 -14.89 14.35 -14.84
CA LEU A 453 -15.67 14.60 -13.63
C LEU A 453 -14.80 15.19 -12.51
N THR A 454 -13.59 14.71 -12.34
CA THR A 454 -12.68 15.25 -11.33
C THR A 454 -12.19 16.65 -11.71
N TYR A 455 -11.86 16.87 -12.97
CA TYR A 455 -11.47 18.20 -13.45
C TYR A 455 -12.58 19.22 -13.27
N LEU A 456 -13.83 18.88 -13.58
CA LEU A 456 -14.97 19.80 -13.47
C LEU A 456 -15.45 19.96 -12.04
N PHE A 457 -15.64 18.86 -11.30
CA PHE A 457 -16.36 18.81 -10.01
C PHE A 457 -15.50 18.37 -8.82
N GLY A 458 -14.28 17.87 -9.05
CA GLY A 458 -13.42 17.29 -8.01
C GLY A 458 -12.89 18.29 -7.00
N PHE A 459 -12.98 19.58 -7.25
CA PHE A 459 -12.50 20.63 -6.36
C PHE A 459 -13.64 21.54 -5.90
N THR A 460 -13.62 21.96 -4.64
CA THR A 460 -14.41 23.09 -4.15
C THR A 460 -13.76 24.39 -4.59
N LYS A 461 -14.52 25.47 -4.77
CA LYS A 461 -13.97 26.83 -5.04
C LYS A 461 -12.84 27.22 -4.08
N LYS A 462 -12.87 26.68 -2.84
CA LYS A 462 -11.86 26.86 -1.79
C LYS A 462 -10.55 26.05 -2.03
N GLN A 463 -10.59 25.02 -2.88
CA GLN A 463 -9.43 24.16 -3.21
C GLN A 463 -8.80 24.53 -4.57
N THR A 464 -9.46 25.37 -5.37
CA THR A 464 -8.94 25.86 -6.67
C THR A 464 -8.15 27.15 -6.48
N SER A 465 -8.45 27.91 -5.48
CA SER A 465 -7.61 28.92 -4.88
C SER A 465 -6.82 28.21 -3.78
N THR A 466 -5.57 27.86 -4.01
CA THR A 466 -4.61 27.78 -2.92
C THR A 466 -4.31 29.22 -2.52
N GLU A 467 -5.31 29.88 -2.00
CA GLU A 467 -5.14 30.72 -0.86
C GLU A 467 -5.06 29.71 0.29
N THR A 468 -3.89 29.54 0.87
CA THR A 468 -3.68 29.23 2.24
C THR A 468 -4.89 29.72 3.07
N ASP A 469 -5.83 28.80 3.40
CA ASP A 469 -6.67 29.02 4.57
C ASP A 469 -5.83 28.65 5.79
N GLU A 470 -4.84 29.46 6.05
CA GLU A 470 -4.60 29.91 7.38
C GLU A 470 -5.83 30.76 7.76
N THR A 471 -6.74 30.18 8.53
CA THR A 471 -7.54 30.94 9.46
C THR A 471 -6.59 31.42 10.57
N SER A 472 -5.85 32.42 10.23
CA SER A 472 -5.20 33.37 11.11
C SER A 472 -5.26 34.70 10.40
N ASN A 473 -6.00 35.62 10.94
CA ASN A 473 -5.96 37.05 10.71
C ASN A 473 -5.22 37.51 9.44
N LYS A 474 -5.98 37.98 8.44
CA LYS A 474 -5.46 38.94 7.47
C LYS A 474 -4.80 40.10 8.19
N ILE A 475 -3.51 39.98 8.43
CA ILE A 475 -2.64 41.12 8.39
C ILE A 475 -2.20 41.18 6.94
N ALA A 476 -2.56 42.23 6.23
CA ALA A 476 -2.11 42.50 4.90
C ALA A 476 -0.59 42.38 4.87
N ALA A 477 -0.04 41.47 4.01
CA ALA A 477 1.38 41.49 3.70
C ALA A 477 1.62 42.89 3.08
N SER A 478 2.32 43.75 3.80
CA SER A 478 2.86 44.97 3.23
C SER A 478 3.99 44.51 2.32
N ASN A 479 3.94 44.89 1.05
CA ASN A 479 5.06 44.73 0.13
C ASN A 479 6.13 45.80 0.44
N ASP A 480 6.65 45.80 1.67
CA ASP A 480 7.66 46.73 2.12
C ASP A 480 9.03 46.04 2.22
N ASP A 481 10.07 46.82 2.03
CA ASP A 481 11.44 46.38 2.26
C ASP A 481 11.59 45.85 3.69
N GLU A 482 12.22 44.67 3.85
CA GLU A 482 12.38 44.05 5.17
C GLU A 482 13.84 43.95 5.57
N VAL A 483 14.11 44.16 6.86
CA VAL A 483 15.43 43.95 7.46
C VAL A 483 15.39 42.66 8.29
N ILE A 484 16.21 41.71 7.91
CA ILE A 484 16.48 40.50 8.71
C ILE A 484 17.62 40.81 9.68
N PHE A 485 17.33 40.66 10.95
CA PHE A 485 18.27 40.93 12.01
C PHE A 485 19.13 39.71 12.35
N SER A 486 20.30 39.92 12.93
CA SER A 486 21.15 38.81 13.35
C SER A 486 20.48 37.99 14.45
N PRO A 487 20.35 36.66 14.24
CA PRO A 487 19.80 35.76 15.25
C PRO A 487 20.82 35.36 16.33
N PHE A 488 22.11 35.78 16.18
CA PHE A 488 23.19 35.39 17.07
C PHE A 488 24.13 36.56 17.37
N HIS A 489 24.83 36.47 18.51
CA HIS A 489 26.09 37.13 18.72
C HIS A 489 27.20 36.29 18.08
N GLY A 490 28.06 36.85 17.22
CA GLY A 490 29.07 36.03 16.57
C GLY A 490 29.86 36.74 15.46
N VAL A 491 30.51 35.92 14.63
CA VAL A 491 31.31 36.36 13.48
C VAL A 491 30.59 35.98 12.18
N VAL A 492 30.37 36.95 11.32
CA VAL A 492 29.72 36.73 10.00
C VAL A 492 30.73 36.14 9.02
N LYS A 493 30.33 35.14 8.30
CA LYS A 493 31.10 34.47 7.25
C LYS A 493 30.28 34.41 5.94
N SER A 494 30.99 34.40 4.82
CA SER A 494 30.34 34.13 3.53
C SER A 494 29.87 32.70 3.46
N LEU A 495 28.66 32.46 2.91
CA LEU A 495 28.16 31.09 2.64
C LEU A 495 29.11 30.29 1.76
N GLN A 496 29.83 30.94 0.85
CA GLN A 496 30.79 30.27 -0.05
C GLN A 496 31.99 29.64 0.69
N ASN A 497 32.22 30.04 1.93
CA ASN A 497 33.38 29.62 2.74
C ASN A 497 33.02 28.59 3.82
N ILE A 498 31.81 27.95 3.72
CA ILE A 498 31.38 26.92 4.67
C ILE A 498 31.50 25.52 4.05
N ASP A 499 31.74 24.53 4.89
CA ASP A 499 31.98 23.13 4.51
C ASP A 499 30.68 22.37 4.27
N ASP A 500 29.73 22.97 3.50
CA ASP A 500 28.48 22.36 3.08
C ASP A 500 28.13 22.78 1.65
N ALA A 501 28.14 21.83 0.72
CA ALA A 501 27.96 22.10 -0.70
C ALA A 501 26.56 22.67 -1.02
N ALA A 502 25.51 22.33 -0.26
CA ALA A 502 24.15 22.80 -0.50
C ALA A 502 23.98 24.28 -0.13
N PHE A 503 24.56 24.71 0.99
CA PHE A 503 24.57 26.12 1.38
C PHE A 503 25.59 26.92 0.57
N ALA A 504 26.82 26.41 0.37
CA ALA A 504 27.87 27.10 -0.36
C ALA A 504 27.51 27.41 -1.82
N SER A 505 26.74 26.53 -2.48
CA SER A 505 26.22 26.73 -3.84
C SER A 505 25.02 27.67 -3.94
N GLY A 506 24.42 28.06 -2.81
CA GLY A 506 23.18 28.84 -2.78
C GLY A 506 21.91 28.03 -3.13
N ALA A 507 22.00 26.70 -3.23
CA ALA A 507 20.84 25.85 -3.59
C ALA A 507 19.70 25.89 -2.54
N LEU A 508 20.01 26.19 -1.29
CA LEU A 508 19.05 26.29 -0.19
C LEU A 508 18.61 27.73 0.11
N GLY A 509 19.12 28.72 -0.61
CA GLY A 509 18.77 30.12 -0.43
C GLY A 509 19.98 31.04 -0.46
N GLU A 510 19.74 32.35 -0.44
CA GLU A 510 20.75 33.38 -0.41
C GLU A 510 20.85 34.04 0.99
N GLY A 511 22.07 34.27 1.50
CA GLY A 511 22.26 34.85 2.83
C GLY A 511 23.70 34.83 3.28
N VAL A 512 23.94 34.65 4.58
CA VAL A 512 25.24 34.58 5.22
C VAL A 512 25.33 33.43 6.20
N ALA A 513 26.52 33.10 6.69
CA ALA A 513 26.73 32.21 7.82
C ALA A 513 27.22 32.99 9.04
N ILE A 514 26.89 32.53 10.23
CA ILE A 514 27.37 33.12 11.48
C ILE A 514 28.04 32.03 12.31
N GLU A 515 29.23 32.34 12.85
CA GLU A 515 29.85 31.54 13.89
C GLU A 515 29.42 32.08 15.24
N PRO A 516 28.46 31.41 15.94
CA PRO A 516 27.90 31.96 17.17
C PRO A 516 28.91 31.90 18.32
N SER A 517 28.94 32.96 19.12
CA SER A 517 29.74 33.03 20.34
C SER A 517 28.96 32.56 21.58
N GLU A 518 27.63 32.50 21.47
CA GLU A 518 26.72 32.03 22.50
C GLU A 518 25.74 31.02 21.92
N GLY A 519 25.38 30.03 22.73
CA GLY A 519 24.43 28.96 22.32
C GLY A 519 22.97 29.40 22.40
N LYS A 520 22.61 30.55 21.84
CA LYS A 520 21.24 31.10 21.84
C LYS A 520 20.87 31.60 20.46
N LEU A 521 19.77 31.06 19.95
CA LEU A 521 19.15 31.49 18.69
C LEU A 521 17.97 32.40 18.99
N PHE A 522 17.98 33.63 18.51
CA PHE A 522 16.88 34.58 18.60
C PHE A 522 16.16 34.72 17.25
N SER A 523 14.86 35.11 17.28
CA SER A 523 14.13 35.38 16.06
C SER A 523 14.68 36.59 15.30
N PRO A 524 15.08 36.45 14.02
CA PRO A 524 15.56 37.55 13.21
C PRO A 524 14.47 38.51 12.74
N VAL A 525 13.21 38.09 12.79
CA VAL A 525 12.04 38.83 12.32
C VAL A 525 10.84 38.54 13.20
N SER A 526 9.79 39.35 13.10
CA SER A 526 8.45 38.96 13.56
C SER A 526 7.77 38.14 12.49
N GLY A 527 7.14 37.02 12.88
CA GLY A 527 6.55 36.10 11.92
C GLY A 527 6.01 34.81 12.55
N THR A 528 5.91 33.76 11.74
CA THR A 528 5.42 32.44 12.16
C THR A 528 6.48 31.37 11.92
N ILE A 529 6.67 30.47 12.88
CA ILE A 529 7.54 29.30 12.72
C ILE A 529 6.93 28.35 11.69
N SER A 530 7.40 28.45 10.46
CA SER A 530 6.91 27.62 9.34
C SER A 530 7.45 26.19 9.37
N ALA A 531 8.64 26.00 9.93
CA ALA A 531 9.25 24.69 10.14
C ALA A 531 10.10 24.68 11.42
N LEU A 532 9.93 23.65 12.25
CA LEU A 532 10.85 23.33 13.34
C LEU A 532 11.29 21.88 13.16
N PHE A 533 12.58 21.69 12.95
CA PHE A 533 13.09 20.35 12.72
C PHE A 533 13.07 19.54 14.03
N PRO A 534 12.71 18.24 13.99
CA PRO A 534 12.50 17.43 15.20
C PRO A 534 13.70 17.34 16.13
N THR A 535 14.90 17.56 15.60
CA THR A 535 16.16 17.59 16.33
C THR A 535 16.57 19.00 16.77
N ASN A 536 15.70 19.98 16.62
CA ASN A 536 15.86 21.39 17.00
C ASN A 536 17.14 22.08 16.46
N HIS A 537 17.85 21.45 15.52
CA HIS A 537 19.06 21.98 14.90
C HIS A 537 18.77 22.99 13.78
N ALA A 538 17.53 23.03 13.29
CA ALA A 538 17.14 23.96 12.23
C ALA A 538 15.71 24.46 12.43
N VAL A 539 15.47 25.72 12.03
CA VAL A 539 14.16 26.38 12.11
C VAL A 539 13.91 27.21 10.86
N GLY A 540 12.70 27.11 10.32
CA GLY A 540 12.18 27.97 9.25
C GLY A 540 11.18 28.97 9.82
N ILE A 541 11.28 30.24 9.40
CA ILE A 541 10.42 31.34 9.84
C ILE A 541 9.88 32.03 8.60
N THR A 542 8.55 32.20 8.54
CA THR A 542 7.94 33.08 7.54
C THR A 542 7.67 34.42 8.20
N ALA A 543 8.39 35.45 7.74
CA ALA A 543 8.24 36.82 8.21
C ALA A 543 6.85 37.40 7.87
N ASP A 544 6.42 38.43 8.57
CA ASP A 544 5.15 39.13 8.27
C ASP A 544 5.16 39.79 6.88
N SER A 545 6.35 40.13 6.35
CA SER A 545 6.56 40.58 4.95
C SER A 545 6.43 39.48 3.89
N GLY A 546 6.41 38.21 4.30
CA GLY A 546 6.42 37.05 3.42
C GLY A 546 7.80 36.53 3.05
N ALA A 547 8.89 37.05 3.63
CA ALA A 547 10.22 36.46 3.48
C ALA A 547 10.32 35.13 4.24
N GLU A 548 10.86 34.10 3.57
CA GLU A 548 11.04 32.76 4.16
C GLU A 548 12.51 32.59 4.57
N ILE A 549 12.76 32.46 5.86
CA ILE A 549 14.11 32.41 6.43
C ILE A 549 14.36 31.01 6.98
N LEU A 550 15.47 30.39 6.59
CA LEU A 550 15.96 29.13 7.14
C LEU A 550 17.24 29.39 7.93
N ILE A 551 17.27 28.91 9.17
CA ILE A 551 18.44 28.93 10.05
C ILE A 551 18.80 27.49 10.40
N HIS A 552 20.03 27.06 10.11
CA HIS A 552 20.51 25.71 10.38
C HIS A 552 21.71 25.76 11.33
N ILE A 553 21.52 25.40 12.59
CA ILE A 553 22.53 25.52 13.65
C ILE A 553 23.65 24.49 13.46
N GLY A 554 24.83 24.93 13.07
CA GLY A 554 25.99 24.08 12.79
C GLY A 554 25.88 23.25 11.51
N MET A 555 26.96 22.54 11.18
CA MET A 555 27.05 21.66 10.03
C MET A 555 26.86 20.20 10.47
N ASP A 556 26.05 19.44 9.74
CA ASP A 556 25.76 18.01 10.03
C ASP A 556 25.20 17.73 11.44
N THR A 557 24.79 18.74 12.18
CA THR A 557 24.32 18.65 13.58
C THR A 557 22.99 17.89 13.71
N VAL A 558 22.31 17.62 12.62
CA VAL A 558 21.19 16.66 12.56
C VAL A 558 21.59 15.28 13.08
N LYS A 559 22.86 14.89 12.94
CA LYS A 559 23.42 13.61 13.40
C LYS A 559 23.50 13.50 14.92
N LEU A 560 23.40 14.62 15.65
CA LEU A 560 23.31 14.66 17.12
C LEU A 560 21.92 14.27 17.65
N ASN A 561 20.93 14.01 16.76
CA ASN A 561 19.59 13.55 17.13
C ASN A 561 18.87 14.43 18.19
N GLY A 562 19.18 15.73 18.22
CA GLY A 562 18.61 16.69 19.18
C GLY A 562 19.35 16.80 20.50
N GLU A 563 20.40 16.02 20.73
CA GLU A 563 21.28 16.23 21.88
C GLU A 563 21.91 17.62 21.80
N PHE A 564 21.93 18.32 22.94
CA PHE A 564 22.47 19.67 23.11
C PHE A 564 21.61 20.79 22.51
N PHE A 565 20.39 20.55 22.04
CA PHE A 565 19.45 21.54 21.51
C PHE A 565 18.13 21.56 22.31
N TYR A 566 17.72 22.74 22.78
CA TYR A 566 16.53 22.95 23.60
C TYR A 566 15.65 24.01 22.95
N SER A 567 14.49 23.59 22.40
CA SER A 567 13.54 24.52 21.77
C SER A 567 12.60 25.14 22.81
N HIS A 568 12.34 26.44 22.67
CA HIS A 568 11.35 27.20 23.43
C HIS A 568 10.11 27.52 22.59
N ILE A 569 10.02 26.97 21.38
CA ILE A 569 8.95 27.23 20.41
C ILE A 569 8.39 25.92 19.86
N GLU A 570 7.20 26.02 19.27
CA GLU A 570 6.56 24.95 18.52
C GLU A 570 6.33 25.40 17.07
N GLN A 571 6.25 24.43 16.16
CA GLN A 571 5.89 24.73 14.77
C GLN A 571 4.48 25.32 14.69
N GLY A 572 4.30 26.39 13.91
CA GLY A 572 3.07 27.15 13.81
C GLY A 572 2.94 28.26 14.85
N ALA A 573 3.84 28.35 15.82
CA ALA A 573 3.84 29.44 16.81
C ALA A 573 4.21 30.78 16.16
N ARG A 574 3.53 31.85 16.59
CA ARG A 574 3.93 33.22 16.26
C ARG A 574 5.09 33.64 17.16
N VAL A 575 6.08 34.29 16.57
CA VAL A 575 7.26 34.81 17.26
C VAL A 575 7.46 36.29 16.95
N GLU A 576 8.07 36.99 17.90
CA GLU A 576 8.46 38.37 17.73
C GLU A 576 9.95 38.46 17.51
N LYS A 577 10.39 39.49 16.77
CA LYS A 577 11.82 39.81 16.59
C LYS A 577 12.53 39.88 17.94
N GLY A 578 13.67 39.17 18.04
CA GLY A 578 14.49 39.11 19.26
C GLY A 578 14.00 38.12 20.32
N GLN A 579 12.90 37.38 20.06
CA GLN A 579 12.44 36.31 20.95
C GLN A 579 13.42 35.14 20.92
N LEU A 580 13.74 34.54 22.07
CA LEU A 580 14.58 33.33 22.17
C LEU A 580 13.82 32.15 21.60
N LEU A 581 14.41 31.45 20.64
CA LEU A 581 13.81 30.33 19.94
C LEU A 581 14.41 28.97 20.37
N ILE A 582 15.75 28.88 20.36
CA ILE A 582 16.47 27.63 20.64
C ILE A 582 17.70 27.95 21.45
N GLU A 583 17.96 27.17 22.50
CA GLU A 583 19.25 27.15 23.21
C GLU A 583 20.03 25.90 22.79
N PHE A 584 21.36 26.01 22.67
CA PHE A 584 22.23 24.89 22.30
C PHE A 584 23.62 25.01 22.97
N HIS A 585 24.25 23.86 23.17
CA HIS A 585 25.53 23.81 23.90
C HIS A 585 26.72 23.75 22.93
N ILE A 586 27.32 24.89 22.59
CA ILE A 586 28.43 25.02 21.64
C ILE A 586 29.58 24.06 21.97
N ALA A 587 30.05 24.05 23.23
CA ALA A 587 31.19 23.25 23.65
C ALA A 587 30.95 21.75 23.48
N GLU A 588 29.75 21.27 23.76
CA GLU A 588 29.41 19.84 23.64
C GLU A 588 29.23 19.44 22.17
N ILE A 589 28.66 20.31 21.34
CA ILE A 589 28.54 20.11 19.88
C ILE A 589 29.95 20.02 19.25
N GLN A 590 30.86 20.91 19.61
CA GLN A 590 32.24 20.89 19.12
C GLN A 590 33.01 19.66 19.62
N LYS A 591 32.84 19.27 20.88
CA LYS A 591 33.41 18.04 21.45
C LYS A 591 32.92 16.77 20.78
N ALA A 592 31.68 16.78 20.30
CA ALA A 592 31.09 15.69 19.47
C ALA A 592 31.62 15.68 18.02
N GLY A 593 32.51 16.63 17.65
CA GLY A 593 33.17 16.70 16.34
C GLY A 593 32.41 17.49 15.27
N TYR A 594 31.43 18.31 15.67
CA TYR A 594 30.63 19.11 14.73
C TYR A 594 31.00 20.60 14.78
N ILE A 595 30.83 21.27 13.62
CA ILE A 595 31.08 22.71 13.47
C ILE A 595 29.78 23.45 13.78
N VAL A 596 29.88 24.55 14.55
CA VAL A 596 28.72 25.35 14.95
C VAL A 596 28.40 26.51 14.00
N THR A 597 29.20 26.71 12.95
CA THR A 597 28.90 27.73 11.93
C THR A 597 27.50 27.53 11.38
N THR A 598 26.67 28.55 11.46
CA THR A 598 25.22 28.51 11.28
C THR A 598 24.80 29.35 10.08
N PRO A 599 24.36 28.75 8.96
CA PRO A 599 23.73 29.46 7.84
C PRO A 599 22.39 30.11 8.24
N VAL A 600 22.21 31.32 7.77
CA VAL A 600 20.99 32.12 7.83
C VAL A 600 20.66 32.54 6.40
N VAL A 601 19.66 31.92 5.79
CA VAL A 601 19.37 32.12 4.36
C VAL A 601 17.89 32.44 4.13
N VAL A 602 17.62 33.23 3.08
CA VAL A 602 16.27 33.50 2.55
C VAL A 602 16.01 32.48 1.47
N THR A 603 15.04 31.59 1.68
CA THR A 603 14.77 30.45 0.76
C THR A 603 13.99 30.88 -0.49
N ASN A 604 13.16 31.93 -0.38
CA ASN A 604 12.42 32.53 -1.50
C ASN A 604 13.12 33.78 -2.06
N TYR A 605 14.45 33.76 -2.11
CA TYR A 605 15.33 34.88 -2.52
C TYR A 605 15.10 35.37 -3.95
N ASP A 606 14.47 34.59 -4.79
CA ASP A 606 14.07 34.95 -6.15
C ASP A 606 13.13 36.17 -6.19
N LYS A 607 12.39 36.41 -5.11
CA LYS A 607 11.46 37.53 -4.92
C LYS A 607 12.13 38.82 -4.46
N TYR A 608 13.37 38.74 -3.96
CA TYR A 608 14.06 39.86 -3.26
C TYR A 608 15.42 40.18 -3.87
N SER A 609 15.80 41.45 -3.82
CA SER A 609 17.19 41.89 -3.92
C SER A 609 17.79 41.87 -2.51
N ILE A 610 18.88 41.12 -2.29
CA ILE A 610 19.42 40.89 -0.95
C ILE A 610 20.74 41.63 -0.82
N LYS A 611 20.80 42.61 0.10
CA LYS A 611 22.04 43.28 0.50
C LYS A 611 22.48 42.68 1.83
N LYS A 612 23.73 42.19 1.87
CA LYS A 612 24.35 41.55 3.03
C LYS A 612 25.13 42.55 3.85
N THR A 613 25.16 42.34 5.19
CA THR A 613 26.00 43.17 6.06
C THR A 613 27.49 43.01 5.69
N GLU A 614 28.27 44.10 5.82
CA GLU A 614 29.72 44.08 5.65
C GLU A 614 30.48 43.95 6.98
N VAL A 615 29.75 43.85 8.08
CA VAL A 615 30.34 43.80 9.44
C VAL A 615 30.78 42.39 9.76
N GLU A 616 32.04 42.21 10.16
CA GLU A 616 32.60 40.91 10.56
C GLU A 616 32.08 40.41 11.91
N LYS A 617 31.90 41.29 12.90
CA LYS A 617 31.38 40.94 14.23
C LYS A 617 30.03 41.56 14.42
N ILE A 618 29.03 40.72 14.74
CA ILE A 618 27.63 41.11 14.84
C ILE A 618 27.05 40.72 16.20
N GLN A 619 26.09 41.50 16.66
CA GLN A 619 25.30 41.18 17.84
C GLN A 619 23.91 40.75 17.45
N ALA A 620 23.26 39.93 18.28
CA ALA A 620 21.86 39.59 18.08
C ALA A 620 20.99 40.86 18.06
N GLY A 621 20.20 41.03 17.00
CA GLY A 621 19.37 42.22 16.79
C GLY A 621 20.01 43.31 15.90
N ASP A 622 21.29 43.19 15.49
CA ASP A 622 21.87 44.06 14.45
C ASP A 622 21.33 43.69 13.06
N SER A 623 21.36 44.63 12.10
CA SER A 623 20.95 44.37 10.72
C SER A 623 21.91 43.37 10.05
N LEU A 624 21.37 42.24 9.56
CA LEU A 624 22.12 41.18 8.91
C LEU A 624 21.92 41.17 7.39
N LEU A 625 20.66 41.20 6.94
CA LEU A 625 20.28 41.25 5.53
C LEU A 625 19.18 42.31 5.32
N GLU A 626 19.32 43.12 4.25
CA GLU A 626 18.29 44.05 3.82
C GLU A 626 17.62 43.48 2.55
N LEU A 627 16.32 43.26 2.57
CA LEU A 627 15.54 42.73 1.48
C LEU A 627 14.76 43.85 0.81
N GLY A 628 15.04 44.11 -0.47
CA GLY A 628 14.20 44.95 -1.32
C GLY A 628 13.35 44.07 -2.23
N VAL A 629 12.06 44.33 -2.38
CA VAL A 629 11.18 43.57 -3.29
C VAL A 629 11.64 43.85 -4.73
N LYS A 630 11.79 42.77 -5.56
CA LYS A 630 12.18 42.86 -6.97
C LYS A 630 11.03 43.27 -7.86
#